data_b8fcc8db30377538d5da035346092759
#
_entry.id   b8fcc8db30377538d5da035346092759
#
_cell.length_a   1.000
_cell.length_b   1.000
_cell.length_c   1.000
_cell.angle_alpha   90.00
_cell.angle_beta   90.00
_cell.angle_gamma   90.00
#
_symmetry.space_group_name_H-M   'P 1'
#
loop_
_entity.id
_entity.type
_entity.pdbx_description
1 polymer ?
#
loop_
_entity_poly.entity_id
_entity_poly.type
_entity_poly.pdbx_seq_one_letter_code
_entity_poly.pdbx_strand_id
1 'polypeptide(L)'
;MGKIQIKFAKLIIPFFIIIFSFSFIYSQEQKEKKLGNGTVQLIQDEDGMWRITVNGQSYFIKGLEYSADIVGKRPDVNEWMWSDLNDNGKIDGPYDSWIDFNRNDYQDFDENPVGDFALLKAMGCNTIRIYHSENINKELLRDLYKNYGIRVIMGNYLGAYTKGSDASWEKGTDYTNHEQRKRMLNSVIKMVEEHKDEPYVLMWMLGNENDVPGSHDNSTKTNTNANLYPVEFSKFVEEVCQTIKKLDVNHPVGICNATTRFVKYYAQYAPSIDVLGFNQYSGPYGFGVLWRKIKSEFDRPVLVTEYGCDAYNQNRQTTDEEFQLRYHKNAWKDIEQNGYWGKGAGNSIGGVIYCWLDKWWLIGSSREHDTTLGAWKGPKNDNFFHDEWFGVADQGKGMHSPFKRYLRNIYFLYQEELWDWDPAVY
;
A
#
# COMPACT_ATOMS: atom_id res chain seq x y z
N MET A 1 17.69 58.32 -92.53
CA MET A 1 17.29 56.90 -92.54
C MET A 1 18.07 56.20 -91.42
N GLY A 2 17.53 56.14 -90.22
CA GLY A 2 18.14 55.55 -89.06
C GLY A 2 17.56 54.18 -88.81
N LYS A 3 18.44 53.22 -88.72
CA LYS A 3 18.09 51.88 -88.35
C LYS A 3 18.11 51.72 -86.82
N ILE A 4 16.97 51.45 -86.25
CA ILE A 4 16.80 51.08 -84.82
C ILE A 4 17.18 49.63 -84.64
N GLN A 5 18.18 49.35 -83.82
CA GLN A 5 18.49 47.99 -83.35
C GLN A 5 17.82 47.75 -81.96
N ILE A 6 16.95 46.76 -81.95
CA ILE A 6 16.33 46.29 -80.69
C ILE A 6 17.22 45.20 -80.08
N LYS A 7 17.78 45.49 -78.92
CA LYS A 7 18.49 44.45 -78.14
C LYS A 7 17.52 43.67 -77.31
N PHE A 8 17.41 42.35 -77.56
CA PHE A 8 16.66 41.40 -76.68
C PHE A 8 17.53 41.10 -75.44
N ALA A 9 17.04 41.48 -74.26
CA ALA A 9 17.59 41.05 -73.02
C ALA A 9 17.07 39.65 -72.68
N LYS A 10 17.99 38.67 -72.52
CA LYS A 10 17.66 37.31 -72.07
C LYS A 10 17.44 37.40 -70.55
N LEU A 11 16.19 37.20 -70.15
CA LEU A 11 15.76 37.02 -68.75
C LEU A 11 16.11 35.59 -68.33
N ILE A 12 17.14 35.42 -67.48
CA ILE A 12 17.45 34.15 -66.83
C ILE A 12 16.63 34.10 -65.54
N ILE A 13 15.60 33.24 -65.49
CA ILE A 13 14.82 32.95 -64.29
C ILE A 13 15.56 31.85 -63.55
N PRO A 14 16.05 32.07 -62.32
CA PRO A 14 16.61 30.97 -61.53
C PRO A 14 15.46 30.06 -61.02
N PHE A 15 15.45 28.84 -61.43
CA PHE A 15 14.59 27.78 -60.91
C PHE A 15 15.08 27.44 -59.49
N PHE A 16 14.40 27.98 -58.46
CA PHE A 16 14.55 27.55 -57.11
C PHE A 16 13.78 26.20 -56.93
N ILE A 17 14.53 25.10 -56.90
CA ILE A 17 13.98 23.82 -56.46
C ILE A 17 13.85 23.85 -54.95
N ILE A 18 12.63 24.10 -54.45
CA ILE A 18 12.28 23.92 -53.02
C ILE A 18 12.14 22.43 -52.79
N ILE A 19 13.22 21.83 -52.22
CA ILE A 19 13.14 20.45 -51.73
C ILE A 19 12.38 20.51 -50.40
N PHE A 20 11.09 20.21 -50.43
CA PHE A 20 10.30 19.89 -49.23
C PHE A 20 10.81 18.57 -48.67
N SER A 21 11.72 18.64 -47.69
CA SER A 21 12.04 17.49 -46.86
C SER A 21 10.82 17.20 -45.99
N PHE A 22 9.98 16.29 -46.43
CA PHE A 22 8.98 15.65 -45.54
C PHE A 22 9.78 14.80 -44.53
N SER A 23 10.08 15.38 -43.38
CA SER A 23 10.46 14.62 -42.21
C SER A 23 9.19 13.85 -41.78
N PHE A 24 9.09 12.60 -42.22
CA PHE A 24 8.20 11.66 -41.58
C PHE A 24 8.71 11.49 -40.13
N ILE A 25 8.10 12.26 -39.20
CA ILE A 25 8.16 11.92 -37.79
C ILE A 25 7.36 10.64 -37.68
N TYR A 26 8.07 9.51 -37.68
CA TYR A 26 7.52 8.25 -37.20
C TYR A 26 7.29 8.48 -35.71
N SER A 27 6.11 8.93 -35.33
CA SER A 27 5.57 8.73 -34.02
C SER A 27 5.51 7.22 -33.87
N GLN A 28 6.48 6.60 -33.19
CA GLN A 28 6.26 5.27 -32.65
C GLN A 28 5.02 5.42 -31.75
N GLU A 29 3.89 4.91 -32.20
CA GLU A 29 2.75 4.66 -31.31
C GLU A 29 3.30 3.89 -30.13
N GLN A 30 3.42 4.55 -28.98
CA GLN A 30 3.86 3.92 -27.75
C GLN A 30 2.71 3.00 -27.34
N LYS A 31 2.82 1.72 -27.71
CA LYS A 31 1.80 0.72 -27.41
C LYS A 31 1.59 0.66 -25.90
N GLU A 32 0.35 0.64 -25.49
CA GLU A 32 -0.08 0.40 -24.12
C GLU A 32 0.76 -0.75 -23.51
N LYS A 33 1.45 -0.49 -22.40
CA LYS A 33 2.25 -1.50 -21.71
C LYS A 33 1.38 -2.17 -20.66
N LYS A 34 1.39 -3.50 -20.64
CA LYS A 34 0.64 -4.30 -19.67
C LYS A 34 1.58 -5.15 -18.84
N LEU A 35 1.32 -5.15 -17.53
CA LEU A 35 1.92 -6.09 -16.58
C LEU A 35 0.79 -6.96 -16.01
N GLY A 36 0.97 -8.29 -16.07
CA GLY A 36 -0.09 -9.25 -15.77
C GLY A 36 -1.00 -9.54 -16.99
N ASN A 37 -1.47 -10.77 -17.07
CA ASN A 37 -2.32 -11.26 -18.16
C ASN A 37 -3.68 -11.76 -17.68
N GLY A 38 -3.95 -11.70 -16.39
CA GLY A 38 -5.12 -12.29 -15.75
C GLY A 38 -6.18 -11.29 -15.32
N THR A 39 -6.85 -11.64 -14.24
CA THR A 39 -7.97 -10.87 -13.65
C THR A 39 -7.55 -9.47 -13.22
N VAL A 40 -6.35 -9.34 -12.64
CA VAL A 40 -5.79 -8.05 -12.22
C VAL A 40 -4.63 -7.67 -13.13
N GLN A 41 -4.72 -6.50 -13.75
CA GLN A 41 -3.71 -6.01 -14.67
C GLN A 41 -3.25 -4.61 -14.27
N LEU A 42 -1.99 -4.32 -14.55
CA LEU A 42 -1.42 -2.99 -14.45
C LEU A 42 -1.16 -2.51 -15.87
N ILE A 43 -1.76 -1.37 -16.21
CA ILE A 43 -1.75 -0.84 -17.57
C ILE A 43 -1.09 0.52 -17.54
N GLN A 44 -0.10 0.72 -18.41
CA GLN A 44 0.48 2.03 -18.68
C GLN A 44 -0.02 2.49 -20.05
N ASP A 45 -0.66 3.65 -20.09
CA ASP A 45 -1.15 4.25 -21.32
C ASP A 45 -0.04 4.94 -22.15
N GLU A 46 -0.42 5.55 -23.25
CA GLU A 46 0.48 6.25 -24.17
C GLU A 46 1.15 7.47 -23.53
N ASP A 47 0.49 8.10 -22.56
CA ASP A 47 1.04 9.23 -21.79
C ASP A 47 1.96 8.77 -20.64
N GLY A 48 2.12 7.47 -20.48
CA GLY A 48 2.93 6.84 -19.45
C GLY A 48 2.26 6.79 -18.08
N MET A 49 0.93 6.98 -18.01
CA MET A 49 0.19 6.92 -16.76
C MET A 49 -0.18 5.48 -16.42
N TRP A 50 0.02 5.08 -15.16
CA TRP A 50 -0.30 3.75 -14.68
C TRP A 50 -1.68 3.68 -14.05
N ARG A 51 -2.40 2.62 -14.36
CA ARG A 51 -3.64 2.24 -13.68
C ARG A 51 -3.66 0.75 -13.37
N ILE A 52 -4.40 0.38 -12.34
CA ILE A 52 -4.75 -1.01 -12.04
C ILE A 52 -6.18 -1.27 -12.53
N THR A 53 -6.40 -2.43 -13.13
CA THR A 53 -7.73 -2.89 -13.53
C THR A 53 -8.03 -4.24 -12.92
N VAL A 54 -9.30 -4.48 -12.62
CA VAL A 54 -9.83 -5.77 -12.16
C VAL A 54 -10.96 -6.18 -13.07
N ASN A 55 -10.85 -7.33 -13.73
CA ASN A 55 -11.79 -7.77 -14.77
C ASN A 55 -11.99 -6.71 -15.87
N GLY A 56 -10.95 -5.96 -16.20
CA GLY A 56 -10.97 -4.90 -17.22
C GLY A 56 -11.58 -3.57 -16.77
N GLN A 57 -12.08 -3.46 -15.56
CA GLN A 57 -12.60 -2.21 -14.99
C GLN A 57 -11.51 -1.50 -14.19
N SER A 58 -11.46 -0.17 -14.28
CA SER A 58 -10.56 0.64 -13.46
C SER A 58 -10.78 0.38 -11.97
N TYR A 59 -9.68 0.26 -11.26
CA TYR A 59 -9.69 0.04 -9.82
C TYR A 59 -8.68 0.99 -9.18
N PHE A 60 -9.02 1.58 -8.06
CA PHE A 60 -8.08 2.39 -7.28
C PHE A 60 -8.14 1.90 -5.85
N ILE A 61 -6.98 1.59 -5.28
CA ILE A 61 -6.90 0.94 -3.97
C ILE A 61 -7.26 1.96 -2.89
N LYS A 62 -8.44 1.83 -2.32
CA LYS A 62 -8.94 2.48 -1.10
C LYS A 62 -8.75 1.50 0.04
N GLY A 63 -7.50 1.40 0.48
CA GLY A 63 -7.04 0.29 1.32
C GLY A 63 -6.94 0.66 2.79
N LEU A 64 -6.98 -0.38 3.61
CA LEU A 64 -6.80 -0.28 5.05
C LEU A 64 -6.08 -1.52 5.59
N GLU A 65 -5.11 -1.32 6.48
CA GLU A 65 -4.56 -2.41 7.29
C GLU A 65 -5.59 -2.81 8.33
N TYR A 66 -6.05 -4.04 8.23
CA TYR A 66 -7.10 -4.54 9.09
C TYR A 66 -6.60 -5.65 10.01
N SER A 67 -6.74 -5.43 11.29
CA SER A 67 -6.68 -6.43 12.34
C SER A 67 -7.64 -6.02 13.46
N ALA A 68 -8.38 -6.98 14.03
CA ALA A 68 -9.26 -6.78 15.18
C ALA A 68 -8.53 -7.25 16.45
N ASP A 69 -7.45 -6.54 16.80
CA ASP A 69 -6.58 -6.90 17.93
C ASP A 69 -7.31 -6.70 19.27
N ILE A 70 -6.98 -7.55 20.24
CA ILE A 70 -7.61 -7.53 21.58
C ILE A 70 -6.71 -6.77 22.53
N VAL A 71 -7.26 -5.76 23.21
CA VAL A 71 -6.57 -5.00 24.26
C VAL A 71 -6.14 -5.94 25.39
N GLY A 72 -4.90 -5.77 25.84
CA GLY A 72 -4.31 -6.62 26.88
C GLY A 72 -3.60 -7.87 26.37
N LYS A 73 -3.59 -8.08 25.04
CA LYS A 73 -2.94 -9.23 24.40
C LYS A 73 -2.00 -8.77 23.29
N ARG A 74 -0.81 -9.36 23.21
CA ARG A 74 0.04 -9.24 22.02
C ARG A 74 -0.45 -10.30 21.02
N PRO A 75 -0.95 -9.92 19.83
CA PRO A 75 -1.56 -10.86 18.91
C PRO A 75 -0.52 -11.77 18.24
N ASP A 76 -0.91 -13.00 17.97
CA ASP A 76 -0.24 -13.85 16.99
C ASP A 76 -0.71 -13.46 15.57
N VAL A 77 0.05 -13.93 14.55
CA VAL A 77 -0.25 -13.61 13.14
C VAL A 77 -1.67 -14.06 12.79
N ASN A 78 -2.50 -13.09 12.38
CA ASN A 78 -3.89 -13.29 11.96
C ASN A 78 -4.80 -14.02 12.97
N GLU A 79 -4.47 -13.97 14.25
CA GLU A 79 -5.26 -14.59 15.32
C GLU A 79 -6.70 -14.04 15.36
N TRP A 80 -6.89 -12.75 15.04
CA TRP A 80 -8.20 -12.11 14.96
C TRP A 80 -9.18 -12.80 14.02
N MET A 81 -8.70 -13.56 13.03
CA MET A 81 -9.54 -14.30 12.08
C MET A 81 -10.25 -15.50 12.70
N TRP A 82 -9.95 -15.84 13.94
CA TRP A 82 -10.45 -17.03 14.65
C TRP A 82 -11.04 -16.69 16.02
N SER A 83 -11.08 -15.39 16.38
CA SER A 83 -11.57 -14.96 17.69
C SER A 83 -13.09 -14.99 17.74
N ASP A 84 -13.66 -15.76 18.68
CA ASP A 84 -15.08 -15.85 19.01
C ASP A 84 -15.17 -15.96 20.56
N LEU A 85 -15.00 -14.83 21.24
CA LEU A 85 -14.94 -14.78 22.71
C LEU A 85 -16.31 -14.88 23.38
N ASN A 86 -17.36 -14.62 22.62
CA ASN A 86 -18.74 -14.71 23.12
C ASN A 86 -19.43 -16.04 22.78
N ASP A 87 -18.70 -16.99 22.13
CA ASP A 87 -19.16 -18.32 21.75
C ASP A 87 -20.46 -18.33 20.92
N ASN A 88 -20.64 -17.31 20.05
CA ASN A 88 -21.84 -17.21 19.22
C ASN A 88 -21.68 -17.81 17.80
N GLY A 89 -20.50 -18.33 17.49
CA GLY A 89 -20.16 -18.93 16.20
C GLY A 89 -19.78 -17.93 15.12
N LYS A 90 -19.56 -16.66 15.48
CA LYS A 90 -19.08 -15.62 14.58
C LYS A 90 -17.72 -15.10 15.05
N ILE A 91 -16.98 -14.51 14.12
CA ILE A 91 -15.71 -13.86 14.45
C ILE A 91 -16.00 -12.47 15.03
N ASP A 92 -15.47 -12.19 16.23
CA ASP A 92 -15.82 -11.03 17.05
C ASP A 92 -15.75 -9.68 16.31
N GLY A 93 -14.54 -9.26 15.89
CA GLY A 93 -14.36 -7.97 15.23
C GLY A 93 -15.14 -7.85 13.93
N PRO A 94 -14.96 -8.77 12.95
CA PRO A 94 -15.68 -8.76 11.69
C PRO A 94 -17.20 -8.66 11.78
N TYR A 95 -17.85 -9.30 12.76
CA TYR A 95 -19.32 -9.44 12.77
C TYR A 95 -20.02 -8.91 14.01
N ASP A 96 -19.35 -8.89 15.16
CA ASP A 96 -19.99 -8.58 16.44
C ASP A 96 -19.59 -7.23 17.03
N SER A 97 -18.72 -6.48 16.33
CA SER A 97 -18.37 -5.14 16.79
C SER A 97 -19.58 -4.19 16.74
N TRP A 98 -19.66 -3.30 17.71
CA TRP A 98 -20.68 -2.28 17.84
C TRP A 98 -20.07 -0.91 18.04
N ILE A 99 -20.83 0.16 17.74
CA ILE A 99 -20.35 1.55 17.84
C ILE A 99 -20.88 2.15 19.13
N ASP A 100 -19.99 2.68 19.97
CA ASP A 100 -20.30 3.50 21.13
C ASP A 100 -20.56 4.94 20.66
N PHE A 101 -21.82 5.26 20.38
CA PHE A 101 -22.20 6.57 19.84
C PHE A 101 -22.11 7.70 20.86
N ASN A 102 -22.41 7.41 22.13
CA ASN A 102 -22.46 8.40 23.17
C ASN A 102 -21.21 8.47 24.05
N ARG A 103 -20.23 7.61 23.77
CA ARG A 103 -18.91 7.54 24.44
C ARG A 103 -19.01 7.24 25.94
N ASN A 104 -19.98 6.42 26.31
CA ASN A 104 -20.17 6.06 27.72
C ASN A 104 -19.44 4.78 28.15
N ASP A 105 -18.75 4.11 27.23
CA ASP A 105 -18.05 2.84 27.41
C ASP A 105 -18.97 1.61 27.67
N TYR A 106 -20.28 1.71 27.45
CA TYR A 106 -21.24 0.61 27.60
C TYR A 106 -22.02 0.42 26.31
N GLN A 107 -22.40 -0.82 26.01
CA GLN A 107 -23.30 -1.10 24.89
C GLN A 107 -24.74 -0.79 25.33
N ASP A 108 -25.34 0.26 24.79
CA ASP A 108 -26.72 0.64 25.02
C ASP A 108 -27.70 -0.18 24.17
N PHE A 109 -28.98 -0.13 24.48
CA PHE A 109 -30.00 -0.96 23.83
C PHE A 109 -30.18 -0.67 22.33
N ASP A 110 -29.77 0.49 21.85
CA ASP A 110 -29.81 0.94 20.45
C ASP A 110 -28.46 0.76 19.72
N GLU A 111 -27.41 0.36 20.43
CA GLU A 111 -26.09 0.08 19.88
C GLU A 111 -25.93 -1.41 19.48
N ASN A 112 -26.64 -1.77 18.43
CA ASN A 112 -26.60 -3.14 17.94
C ASN A 112 -25.26 -3.50 17.30
N PRO A 113 -24.87 -4.78 17.32
CA PRO A 113 -23.71 -5.25 16.55
C PRO A 113 -23.85 -4.90 15.06
N VAL A 114 -22.81 -4.29 14.51
CA VAL A 114 -22.70 -3.90 13.08
C VAL A 114 -21.66 -4.73 12.37
N GLY A 115 -20.54 -5.00 13.04
CA GLY A 115 -19.37 -5.69 12.50
C GLY A 115 -18.43 -4.77 11.71
N ASP A 116 -17.13 -4.99 11.88
CA ASP A 116 -16.09 -4.19 11.23
C ASP A 116 -16.19 -4.27 9.70
N PHE A 117 -16.54 -5.42 9.12
CA PHE A 117 -16.62 -5.56 7.66
C PHE A 117 -17.71 -4.65 7.06
N ALA A 118 -18.83 -4.50 7.76
CA ALA A 118 -19.86 -3.56 7.36
C ALA A 118 -19.39 -2.10 7.50
N LEU A 119 -18.67 -1.78 8.56
CA LEU A 119 -18.08 -0.45 8.77
C LEU A 119 -17.04 -0.11 7.72
N LEU A 120 -16.14 -1.03 7.37
CA LEU A 120 -15.16 -0.84 6.29
C LEU A 120 -15.85 -0.58 4.95
N LYS A 121 -16.90 -1.36 4.63
CA LYS A 121 -17.70 -1.17 3.42
C LYS A 121 -18.38 0.19 3.41
N ALA A 122 -18.99 0.59 4.52
CA ALA A 122 -19.66 1.88 4.65
C ALA A 122 -18.69 3.06 4.55
N MET A 123 -17.45 2.90 5.00
CA MET A 123 -16.37 3.89 4.86
C MET A 123 -15.91 4.06 3.39
N GLY A 124 -16.26 3.12 2.50
CA GLY A 124 -15.80 3.11 1.10
C GLY A 124 -14.52 2.30 0.86
N CYS A 125 -14.07 1.55 1.86
CA CYS A 125 -12.93 0.63 1.73
C CYS A 125 -13.25 -0.46 0.70
N ASN A 126 -12.29 -0.73 -0.22
CA ASN A 126 -12.40 -1.79 -1.21
C ASN A 126 -11.28 -2.84 -1.09
N THR A 127 -10.31 -2.60 -0.23
CA THR A 127 -9.13 -3.46 -0.11
C THR A 127 -8.63 -3.48 1.34
N ILE A 128 -8.32 -4.67 1.87
CA ILE A 128 -7.54 -4.78 3.09
C ILE A 128 -6.15 -5.32 2.79
N ARG A 129 -5.17 -4.99 3.65
CA ARG A 129 -3.81 -5.52 3.59
C ARG A 129 -3.57 -6.49 4.74
N ILE A 130 -3.05 -7.68 4.40
CA ILE A 130 -2.56 -8.70 5.32
C ILE A 130 -1.06 -8.83 5.13
N TYR A 131 -0.28 -8.72 6.21
CA TYR A 131 1.19 -8.69 6.14
C TYR A 131 1.84 -10.06 5.90
N HIS A 132 1.21 -11.12 6.41
CA HIS A 132 1.77 -12.45 6.32
C HIS A 132 0.66 -13.50 6.25
N SER A 133 0.83 -14.50 5.40
CA SER A 133 -0.19 -15.50 5.05
C SER A 133 -0.23 -16.71 5.97
N GLU A 134 0.31 -16.63 7.19
CA GLU A 134 0.12 -17.66 8.20
C GLU A 134 -1.28 -17.54 8.84
N ASN A 135 -1.87 -18.66 9.24
CA ASN A 135 -3.11 -18.72 10.02
C ASN A 135 -4.31 -17.98 9.38
N ILE A 136 -4.47 -18.13 8.05
CA ILE A 136 -5.55 -17.49 7.31
C ILE A 136 -6.86 -18.27 7.40
N ASN A 137 -7.94 -17.59 7.77
CA ASN A 137 -9.31 -18.10 7.65
C ASN A 137 -9.85 -17.77 6.25
N LYS A 138 -9.77 -18.73 5.33
CA LYS A 138 -10.20 -18.55 3.94
C LYS A 138 -11.70 -18.29 3.81
N GLU A 139 -12.52 -18.92 4.65
CA GLU A 139 -13.97 -18.73 4.64
C GLU A 139 -14.34 -17.31 5.03
N LEU A 140 -13.67 -16.75 6.04
CA LEU A 140 -13.84 -15.35 6.44
C LEU A 140 -13.47 -14.38 5.29
N LEU A 141 -12.36 -14.62 4.59
CA LEU A 141 -11.95 -13.78 3.47
C LEU A 141 -12.84 -13.93 2.23
N ARG A 142 -13.39 -15.12 1.99
CA ARG A 142 -14.40 -15.34 0.95
C ARG A 142 -15.69 -14.58 1.27
N ASP A 143 -16.10 -14.55 2.54
CA ASP A 143 -17.26 -13.79 3.00
C ASP A 143 -17.02 -12.27 2.85
N LEU A 144 -15.85 -11.78 3.27
CA LEU A 144 -15.44 -10.39 3.08
C LEU A 144 -15.57 -9.95 1.61
N TYR A 145 -15.07 -10.76 0.69
CA TYR A 145 -15.18 -10.47 -0.73
C TYR A 145 -16.62 -10.57 -1.23
N LYS A 146 -17.33 -11.66 -0.92
CA LYS A 146 -18.66 -11.95 -1.46
C LYS A 146 -19.72 -10.95 -1.00
N ASN A 147 -19.72 -10.62 0.28
CA ASN A 147 -20.79 -9.81 0.90
C ASN A 147 -20.44 -8.32 0.96
N TYR A 148 -19.15 -7.98 1.00
CA TYR A 148 -18.72 -6.59 1.15
C TYR A 148 -17.94 -6.07 -0.07
N GLY A 149 -17.53 -6.94 -0.99
CA GLY A 149 -16.78 -6.56 -2.20
C GLY A 149 -15.35 -6.11 -1.93
N ILE A 150 -14.81 -6.43 -0.74
CA ILE A 150 -13.48 -6.02 -0.31
C ILE A 150 -12.46 -7.10 -0.71
N ARG A 151 -11.40 -6.68 -1.40
CA ARG A 151 -10.30 -7.55 -1.81
C ARG A 151 -9.15 -7.52 -0.83
N VAL A 152 -8.19 -8.42 -1.03
CA VAL A 152 -7.06 -8.60 -0.11
C VAL A 152 -5.73 -8.48 -0.83
N ILE A 153 -4.87 -7.61 -0.33
CA ILE A 153 -3.44 -7.62 -0.63
C ILE A 153 -2.82 -8.68 0.29
N MET A 154 -2.41 -9.80 -0.31
CA MET A 154 -1.82 -10.92 0.43
C MET A 154 -0.32 -10.73 0.59
N GLY A 155 0.14 -10.68 1.84
CA GLY A 155 1.52 -10.42 2.19
C GLY A 155 2.33 -11.67 2.56
N ASN A 156 3.64 -11.56 2.37
CA ASN A 156 4.63 -12.44 2.96
C ASN A 156 5.82 -11.58 3.42
N TYR A 157 6.19 -11.66 4.68
CA TYR A 157 7.25 -10.83 5.27
C TYR A 157 8.63 -10.99 4.61
N LEU A 158 8.82 -12.04 3.84
CA LEU A 158 10.08 -12.33 3.14
C LEU A 158 11.31 -12.14 4.05
N GLY A 159 11.23 -12.68 5.26
CA GLY A 159 12.29 -12.63 6.25
C GLY A 159 12.27 -11.45 7.21
N ALA A 160 11.46 -10.41 6.96
CA ALA A 160 11.25 -9.38 7.98
C ALA A 160 10.73 -10.03 9.28
N TYR A 161 11.22 -9.54 10.41
CA TYR A 161 10.93 -10.10 11.75
C TYR A 161 11.29 -11.60 11.87
N THR A 162 12.27 -12.06 11.10
CA THR A 162 12.70 -13.48 10.94
C THR A 162 11.62 -14.43 10.40
N LYS A 163 10.45 -13.92 10.02
CA LYS A 163 9.33 -14.73 9.51
C LYS A 163 9.65 -15.36 8.17
N GLY A 164 9.44 -16.68 8.09
CA GLY A 164 9.72 -17.49 6.91
C GLY A 164 11.19 -17.86 6.71
N SER A 165 12.15 -17.23 7.38
CA SER A 165 13.59 -17.54 7.26
C SER A 165 14.05 -18.63 8.24
N ASP A 166 13.34 -18.80 9.36
CA ASP A 166 13.75 -19.65 10.50
C ASP A 166 15.09 -19.18 11.12
N ALA A 167 15.39 -17.89 11.00
CA ALA A 167 16.53 -17.30 11.69
C ALA A 167 16.17 -17.02 13.15
N SER A 168 17.14 -17.14 14.06
CA SER A 168 16.92 -16.66 15.42
C SER A 168 16.81 -15.14 15.43
N TRP A 169 16.06 -14.59 16.38
CA TRP A 169 15.91 -13.14 16.51
C TRP A 169 17.24 -12.41 16.69
N GLU A 170 18.18 -13.01 17.43
CA GLU A 170 19.49 -12.42 17.72
C GLU A 170 20.37 -12.28 16.47
N LYS A 171 20.20 -13.20 15.49
CA LYS A 171 21.00 -13.18 14.26
C LYS A 171 20.32 -12.42 13.12
N GLY A 172 18.99 -12.40 13.13
CA GLY A 172 18.20 -11.85 12.03
C GLY A 172 18.27 -12.67 10.74
N THR A 173 17.47 -12.25 9.75
CA THR A 173 17.44 -12.88 8.44
C THR A 173 18.65 -12.50 7.60
N ASP A 174 19.32 -13.51 7.03
CA ASP A 174 20.49 -13.38 6.17
C ASP A 174 20.16 -13.77 4.72
N TYR A 175 20.09 -12.78 3.83
CA TYR A 175 19.79 -12.99 2.39
C TYR A 175 20.98 -13.57 1.60
N THR A 176 22.17 -13.70 2.18
CA THR A 176 23.30 -14.43 1.59
C THR A 176 23.22 -15.93 1.91
N ASN A 177 22.44 -16.32 2.92
CA ASN A 177 22.28 -17.71 3.35
C ASN A 177 21.30 -18.46 2.44
N HIS A 178 21.78 -19.46 1.74
CA HIS A 178 20.99 -20.25 0.79
C HIS A 178 19.81 -20.98 1.46
N GLU A 179 20.00 -21.57 2.65
CA GLU A 179 18.94 -22.31 3.34
C GLU A 179 17.83 -21.39 3.83
N GLN A 180 18.16 -20.20 4.33
CA GLN A 180 17.15 -19.22 4.71
C GLN A 180 16.35 -18.74 3.49
N ARG A 181 17.01 -18.42 2.37
CA ARG A 181 16.31 -18.07 1.11
C ARG A 181 15.38 -19.17 0.64
N LYS A 182 15.82 -20.43 0.69
CA LYS A 182 15.00 -21.59 0.31
C LYS A 182 13.75 -21.70 1.18
N ARG A 183 13.86 -21.50 2.51
CA ARG A 183 12.70 -21.52 3.41
C ARG A 183 11.72 -20.40 3.12
N MET A 184 12.22 -19.17 2.94
CA MET A 184 11.39 -18.01 2.56
C MET A 184 10.69 -18.24 1.21
N LEU A 185 11.39 -18.76 0.21
CA LEU A 185 10.81 -19.09 -1.09
C LEU A 185 9.70 -20.15 -0.96
N ASN A 186 9.91 -21.19 -0.16
CA ASN A 186 8.89 -22.22 0.10
C ASN A 186 7.66 -21.63 0.80
N SER A 187 7.86 -20.69 1.75
CA SER A 187 6.75 -19.99 2.42
C SER A 187 5.92 -19.17 1.41
N VAL A 188 6.59 -18.51 0.44
CA VAL A 188 5.89 -17.79 -0.63
C VAL A 188 5.16 -18.74 -1.58
N ILE A 189 5.79 -19.84 -2.00
CA ILE A 189 5.16 -20.85 -2.86
C ILE A 189 3.88 -21.38 -2.19
N LYS A 190 3.95 -21.72 -0.91
CA LYS A 190 2.79 -22.17 -0.14
C LYS A 190 1.68 -21.14 -0.16
N MET A 191 1.99 -19.86 0.14
CA MET A 191 1.02 -18.76 0.09
C MET A 191 0.31 -18.70 -1.27
N VAL A 192 1.08 -18.70 -2.36
CA VAL A 192 0.52 -18.56 -3.70
C VAL A 192 -0.34 -19.78 -4.07
N GLU A 193 0.14 -20.98 -3.82
CA GLU A 193 -0.61 -22.22 -4.12
C GLU A 193 -1.92 -22.33 -3.34
N GLU A 194 -1.94 -21.87 -2.10
CA GLU A 194 -3.14 -21.88 -1.25
C GLU A 194 -4.18 -20.83 -1.65
N HIS A 195 -3.77 -19.70 -2.27
CA HIS A 195 -4.67 -18.55 -2.44
C HIS A 195 -4.84 -18.06 -3.88
N LYS A 196 -4.04 -18.50 -4.86
CA LYS A 196 -4.06 -17.97 -6.24
C LYS A 196 -5.42 -18.07 -6.95
N ASP A 197 -6.24 -19.03 -6.58
CA ASP A 197 -7.55 -19.26 -7.16
C ASP A 197 -8.70 -18.61 -6.33
N GLU A 198 -8.35 -17.91 -5.25
CA GLU A 198 -9.34 -17.26 -4.39
C GLU A 198 -9.76 -15.89 -4.93
N PRO A 199 -11.07 -15.62 -5.01
CA PRO A 199 -11.57 -14.40 -5.64
C PRO A 199 -11.26 -13.12 -4.87
N TYR A 200 -10.90 -13.22 -3.61
CA TYR A 200 -10.53 -12.07 -2.79
C TYR A 200 -9.12 -11.55 -3.06
N VAL A 201 -8.23 -12.31 -3.67
CA VAL A 201 -6.85 -11.86 -3.91
C VAL A 201 -6.82 -10.72 -4.91
N LEU A 202 -6.17 -9.61 -4.54
CA LEU A 202 -5.91 -8.48 -5.43
C LEU A 202 -4.48 -8.53 -5.97
N MET A 203 -3.52 -8.76 -5.11
CA MET A 203 -2.09 -8.84 -5.45
C MET A 203 -1.28 -9.50 -4.35
N TRP A 204 -0.06 -9.89 -4.70
CA TRP A 204 0.94 -10.38 -3.76
C TRP A 204 1.86 -9.23 -3.34
N MET A 205 2.06 -9.03 -2.03
CA MET A 205 2.96 -8.01 -1.53
C MET A 205 4.06 -8.65 -0.67
N LEU A 206 5.28 -8.59 -1.17
CA LEU A 206 6.45 -9.18 -0.53
C LEU A 206 7.09 -8.17 0.45
N GLY A 207 7.63 -8.68 1.53
CA GLY A 207 8.34 -7.89 2.52
C GLY A 207 7.45 -6.94 3.33
N ASN A 208 8.05 -6.37 4.34
CA ASN A 208 7.59 -5.18 5.04
C ASN A 208 8.79 -4.46 5.61
N GLU A 209 9.18 -3.34 4.99
CA GLU A 209 10.29 -2.52 5.45
C GLU A 209 11.63 -3.26 5.61
N ASN A 210 11.91 -4.26 4.77
CA ASN A 210 13.17 -5.00 4.83
C ASN A 210 14.39 -4.11 4.58
N ASP A 211 14.17 -2.88 4.06
CA ASP A 211 15.16 -1.86 3.75
C ASP A 211 15.32 -0.77 4.83
N VAL A 212 14.50 -0.76 5.89
CA VAL A 212 14.54 0.31 6.89
C VAL A 212 15.79 0.21 7.76
N PRO A 213 16.58 1.29 7.91
CA PRO A 213 17.78 1.25 8.75
C PRO A 213 17.48 0.94 10.22
N GLY A 214 18.21 0.00 10.81
CA GLY A 214 18.21 -0.26 12.24
C GLY A 214 19.13 0.71 13.00
N SER A 215 19.12 0.60 14.32
CA SER A 215 19.95 1.42 15.21
C SER A 215 21.37 0.89 15.40
N HIS A 216 21.66 -0.36 15.03
CA HIS A 216 22.94 -1.01 15.24
C HIS A 216 23.41 -1.75 13.98
N ASP A 217 24.72 -1.67 13.69
CA ASP A 217 25.51 -2.51 12.76
C ASP A 217 24.89 -2.84 11.41
N ASN A 218 24.32 -1.82 10.72
CA ASN A 218 23.70 -1.99 9.41
C ASN A 218 22.53 -3.01 9.34
N SER A 219 22.03 -3.48 10.46
CA SER A 219 20.77 -4.24 10.53
C SER A 219 19.58 -3.38 10.11
N THR A 220 18.44 -3.99 9.86
CA THR A 220 17.18 -3.28 9.68
C THR A 220 16.36 -3.32 10.97
N LYS A 221 15.42 -2.37 11.14
CA LYS A 221 14.44 -2.43 12.24
C LYS A 221 13.60 -3.72 12.20
N THR A 222 13.47 -4.30 11.02
CA THR A 222 12.76 -5.56 10.77
C THR A 222 13.68 -6.79 10.87
N ASN A 223 14.85 -6.61 11.43
CA ASN A 223 15.81 -7.65 11.76
C ASN A 223 16.29 -8.50 10.56
N THR A 224 16.77 -7.81 9.52
CA THR A 224 17.36 -8.43 8.31
C THR A 224 18.71 -7.80 7.99
N ASN A 225 19.49 -8.44 7.12
CA ASN A 225 20.75 -7.90 6.61
C ASN A 225 20.63 -7.28 5.19
N ALA A 226 19.43 -6.92 4.73
CA ALA A 226 19.22 -6.38 3.39
C ALA A 226 20.05 -5.11 3.12
N ASN A 227 20.25 -4.26 4.13
CA ASN A 227 21.07 -3.04 4.00
C ASN A 227 22.56 -3.32 3.78
N LEU A 228 23.07 -4.44 4.27
CA LEU A 228 24.44 -4.89 4.03
C LEU A 228 24.60 -5.50 2.64
N TYR A 229 23.58 -6.21 2.18
CA TYR A 229 23.60 -7.00 0.94
C TYR A 229 22.44 -6.64 0.02
N PRO A 230 22.33 -5.35 -0.43
CA PRO A 230 21.19 -4.90 -1.24
C PRO A 230 21.10 -5.58 -2.61
N VAL A 231 22.22 -6.01 -3.17
CA VAL A 231 22.26 -6.74 -4.46
C VAL A 231 21.71 -8.17 -4.28
N GLU A 232 22.18 -8.88 -3.27
CA GLU A 232 21.75 -10.25 -2.95
C GLU A 232 20.26 -10.28 -2.58
N PHE A 233 19.80 -9.32 -1.77
CA PHE A 233 18.39 -9.15 -1.47
C PHE A 233 17.57 -8.91 -2.73
N SER A 234 18.00 -7.97 -3.60
CA SER A 234 17.27 -7.66 -4.84
C SER A 234 17.22 -8.85 -5.81
N LYS A 235 18.32 -9.60 -5.95
CA LYS A 235 18.34 -10.84 -6.74
C LYS A 235 17.40 -11.92 -6.16
N PHE A 236 17.32 -12.01 -4.84
CA PHE A 236 16.39 -12.92 -4.20
C PHE A 236 14.94 -12.49 -4.43
N VAL A 237 14.63 -11.18 -4.35
CA VAL A 237 13.31 -10.64 -4.72
C VAL A 237 12.95 -11.00 -6.16
N GLU A 238 13.90 -10.91 -7.11
CA GLU A 238 13.67 -11.33 -8.50
C GLU A 238 13.32 -12.81 -8.61
N GLU A 239 14.08 -13.69 -7.94
CA GLU A 239 13.82 -15.12 -7.91
C GLU A 239 12.40 -15.42 -7.41
N VAL A 240 11.99 -14.73 -6.34
CA VAL A 240 10.65 -14.87 -5.76
C VAL A 240 9.57 -14.36 -6.71
N CYS A 241 9.74 -13.16 -7.29
CA CYS A 241 8.79 -12.61 -8.26
C CYS A 241 8.61 -13.52 -9.48
N GLN A 242 9.70 -14.05 -10.04
CA GLN A 242 9.62 -15.00 -11.16
C GLN A 242 8.92 -16.30 -10.78
N THR A 243 9.14 -16.78 -9.57
CA THR A 243 8.45 -17.97 -9.05
C THR A 243 6.96 -17.75 -8.91
N ILE A 244 6.54 -16.61 -8.32
CA ILE A 244 5.11 -16.24 -8.24
C ILE A 244 4.49 -16.19 -9.63
N LYS A 245 5.10 -15.51 -10.59
CA LYS A 245 4.57 -15.36 -11.97
C LYS A 245 4.46 -16.68 -12.74
N LYS A 246 5.23 -17.70 -12.38
CA LYS A 246 5.08 -19.05 -12.92
C LYS A 246 3.90 -19.81 -12.32
N LEU A 247 3.58 -19.55 -11.05
CA LEU A 247 2.49 -20.19 -10.32
C LEU A 247 1.15 -19.51 -10.52
N ASP A 248 1.18 -18.19 -10.70
CA ASP A 248 0.01 -17.34 -10.79
C ASP A 248 0.22 -16.22 -11.83
N VAL A 249 -0.57 -16.28 -12.90
CA VAL A 249 -0.58 -15.26 -13.97
C VAL A 249 -1.67 -14.20 -13.75
N ASN A 250 -2.53 -14.37 -12.74
CA ASN A 250 -3.73 -13.56 -12.54
C ASN A 250 -3.49 -12.33 -11.69
N HIS A 251 -2.47 -12.35 -10.83
CA HIS A 251 -2.25 -11.30 -9.86
C HIS A 251 -0.84 -10.72 -9.95
N PRO A 252 -0.69 -9.38 -9.86
CA PRO A 252 0.62 -8.73 -9.85
C PRO A 252 1.36 -8.99 -8.53
N VAL A 253 2.69 -8.87 -8.58
CA VAL A 253 3.56 -8.98 -7.42
C VAL A 253 4.29 -7.67 -7.13
N GLY A 254 4.24 -7.22 -5.87
CA GLY A 254 4.92 -6.04 -5.36
C GLY A 254 5.90 -6.32 -4.24
N ILE A 255 6.69 -5.31 -3.91
CA ILE A 255 7.61 -5.30 -2.76
C ILE A 255 7.34 -4.06 -1.90
N CYS A 256 7.23 -4.23 -0.58
CA CYS A 256 6.98 -3.15 0.37
C CYS A 256 8.27 -2.65 1.03
N ASN A 257 8.53 -1.36 0.91
CA ASN A 257 9.72 -0.68 1.41
C ASN A 257 9.36 0.46 2.36
N ALA A 258 10.29 0.83 3.26
CA ALA A 258 10.22 2.07 4.02
C ALA A 258 10.87 3.24 3.28
N THR A 259 11.84 2.96 2.41
CA THR A 259 12.65 3.98 1.75
C THR A 259 12.78 3.74 0.25
N THR A 260 13.17 4.79 -0.50
CA THR A 260 13.43 4.66 -1.94
C THR A 260 14.87 4.19 -2.27
N ARG A 261 15.69 3.85 -1.26
CA ARG A 261 17.11 3.52 -1.46
C ARG A 261 17.36 2.31 -2.34
N PHE A 262 16.45 1.34 -2.32
CA PHE A 262 16.61 0.09 -3.05
C PHE A 262 16.06 0.13 -4.47
N VAL A 263 15.34 1.18 -4.87
CA VAL A 263 14.71 1.28 -6.18
C VAL A 263 15.69 1.05 -7.33
N LYS A 264 16.87 1.66 -7.24
CA LYS A 264 17.96 1.47 -8.24
C LYS A 264 18.46 0.03 -8.34
N TYR A 265 18.49 -0.70 -7.22
CA TYR A 265 18.87 -2.11 -7.21
C TYR A 265 17.76 -2.97 -7.80
N TYR A 266 16.49 -2.66 -7.51
CA TYR A 266 15.36 -3.37 -8.12
C TYR A 266 15.31 -3.13 -9.64
N ALA A 267 15.51 -1.91 -10.10
CA ALA A 267 15.58 -1.62 -11.53
C ALA A 267 16.64 -2.48 -12.26
N GLN A 268 17.76 -2.74 -11.61
CA GLN A 268 18.86 -3.52 -12.18
C GLN A 268 18.74 -5.03 -11.96
N TYR A 269 18.27 -5.47 -10.78
CA TYR A 269 18.39 -6.87 -10.36
C TYR A 269 17.06 -7.56 -10.10
N ALA A 270 15.93 -6.82 -10.07
CA ALA A 270 14.60 -7.36 -9.83
C ALA A 270 13.54 -6.77 -10.78
N PRO A 271 13.77 -6.81 -12.11
CA PRO A 271 12.86 -6.21 -13.09
C PRO A 271 11.46 -6.86 -13.15
N SER A 272 11.30 -8.03 -12.55
CA SER A 272 10.02 -8.73 -12.48
C SER A 272 9.06 -8.17 -11.45
N ILE A 273 9.46 -7.20 -10.62
CA ILE A 273 8.55 -6.48 -9.73
C ILE A 273 7.53 -5.70 -10.56
N ASP A 274 6.24 -5.86 -10.25
CA ASP A 274 5.15 -5.16 -10.91
C ASP A 274 4.75 -3.87 -10.16
N VAL A 275 4.77 -3.89 -8.83
CA VAL A 275 4.34 -2.78 -7.96
C VAL A 275 5.41 -2.44 -6.94
N LEU A 276 5.69 -1.16 -6.78
CA LEU A 276 6.54 -0.68 -5.69
C LEU A 276 5.65 -0.13 -4.55
N GLY A 277 5.68 -0.82 -3.42
CA GLY A 277 5.02 -0.42 -2.19
C GLY A 277 5.93 0.41 -1.29
N PHE A 278 5.35 1.42 -0.62
CA PHE A 278 6.08 2.24 0.34
C PHE A 278 5.24 2.54 1.58
N ASN A 279 5.78 2.26 2.75
CA ASN A 279 5.26 2.77 4.02
C ASN A 279 5.78 4.20 4.19
N GLN A 280 4.88 5.19 4.17
CA GLN A 280 5.27 6.59 4.13
C GLN A 280 4.55 7.42 5.19
N TYR A 281 5.30 7.95 6.12
CA TYR A 281 4.82 8.79 7.22
C TYR A 281 5.41 10.20 7.13
N SER A 282 5.30 10.81 5.92
CA SER A 282 5.99 12.06 5.56
C SER A 282 5.39 13.33 6.16
N GLY A 283 4.28 13.23 6.89
CA GLY A 283 3.58 14.35 7.50
C GLY A 283 2.44 14.91 6.66
N PRO A 284 1.87 16.07 7.06
CA PRO A 284 0.61 16.58 6.54
C PRO A 284 0.70 17.29 5.18
N TYR A 285 1.80 17.09 4.44
CA TYR A 285 2.03 17.76 3.14
C TYR A 285 2.12 16.78 1.97
N GLY A 286 1.73 15.50 2.19
CA GLY A 286 1.86 14.44 1.19
C GLY A 286 3.26 13.82 1.14
N PHE A 287 3.59 13.12 0.05
CA PHE A 287 4.77 12.25 -0.05
C PHE A 287 5.92 12.86 -0.88
N GLY A 288 5.80 14.13 -1.25
CA GLY A 288 6.85 14.94 -1.82
C GLY A 288 7.38 14.40 -3.16
N VAL A 289 8.67 14.03 -3.19
CA VAL A 289 9.35 13.58 -4.43
C VAL A 289 9.15 12.12 -4.76
N LEU A 290 8.47 11.33 -3.91
CA LEU A 290 8.31 9.89 -4.05
C LEU A 290 7.90 9.49 -5.47
N TRP A 291 6.78 10.02 -5.95
CA TRP A 291 6.14 9.66 -7.21
C TRP A 291 7.06 9.85 -8.42
N ARG A 292 7.63 11.06 -8.54
CA ARG A 292 8.55 11.41 -9.65
C ARG A 292 9.86 10.65 -9.58
N LYS A 293 10.38 10.41 -8.38
CA LYS A 293 11.59 9.63 -8.19
C LYS A 293 11.42 8.21 -8.69
N ILE A 294 10.33 7.54 -8.29
CA ILE A 294 10.05 6.18 -8.74
C ILE A 294 9.86 6.15 -10.25
N LYS A 295 9.08 7.08 -10.81
CA LYS A 295 8.86 7.14 -12.25
C LYS A 295 10.15 7.27 -13.05
N SER A 296 11.13 8.02 -12.54
CA SER A 296 12.41 8.24 -13.22
C SER A 296 13.43 7.12 -13.02
N GLU A 297 13.43 6.42 -11.88
CA GLU A 297 14.42 5.40 -11.55
C GLU A 297 13.99 3.98 -11.93
N PHE A 298 12.72 3.67 -11.76
CA PHE A 298 12.13 2.37 -12.11
C PHE A 298 10.64 2.54 -12.37
N ASP A 299 10.28 2.93 -13.59
CA ASP A 299 8.91 3.27 -13.97
C ASP A 299 7.95 2.10 -13.73
N ARG A 300 7.32 2.12 -12.55
CA ARG A 300 6.35 1.14 -12.05
C ARG A 300 5.21 1.86 -11.33
N PRO A 301 4.04 1.21 -11.25
CA PRO A 301 2.98 1.64 -10.35
C PRO A 301 3.48 1.69 -8.90
N VAL A 302 2.99 2.67 -8.17
CA VAL A 302 3.31 2.89 -6.76
C VAL A 302 2.05 2.73 -5.92
N LEU A 303 2.13 1.90 -4.90
CA LEU A 303 1.15 1.82 -3.83
C LEU A 303 1.75 2.41 -2.55
N VAL A 304 1.07 3.35 -1.91
CA VAL A 304 1.41 3.72 -0.54
C VAL A 304 0.86 2.63 0.37
N THR A 305 1.73 1.72 0.78
CA THR A 305 1.36 0.50 1.53
C THR A 305 1.06 0.74 3.00
N GLU A 306 1.48 1.88 3.52
CA GLU A 306 1.06 2.44 4.80
C GLU A 306 1.19 3.95 4.79
N TYR A 307 0.16 4.61 5.32
CA TYR A 307 0.22 6.01 5.72
C TYR A 307 -0.77 6.25 6.85
N GLY A 308 -0.48 7.23 7.68
CA GLY A 308 -1.32 7.56 8.80
C GLY A 308 -0.66 8.53 9.75
N CYS A 309 -1.39 8.88 10.79
CA CYS A 309 -0.99 9.78 11.83
C CYS A 309 -1.66 9.36 13.13
N ASP A 310 -0.91 9.45 14.20
CA ASP A 310 -1.47 9.24 15.53
C ASP A 310 -2.50 10.30 15.91
N ALA A 311 -3.49 9.88 16.66
CA ALA A 311 -4.55 10.73 17.19
C ALA A 311 -4.24 11.29 18.58
N TYR A 312 -3.01 11.11 19.08
CA TYR A 312 -2.61 11.56 20.42
C TYR A 312 -1.64 12.73 20.36
N ASN A 313 -1.86 13.71 21.23
CA ASN A 313 -0.96 14.85 21.38
C ASN A 313 -0.29 14.80 22.76
N GLN A 314 0.98 14.43 22.78
CA GLN A 314 1.75 14.25 24.03
C GLN A 314 1.91 15.56 24.81
N ASN A 315 2.07 16.69 24.13
CA ASN A 315 2.21 17.98 24.78
C ASN A 315 0.95 18.43 25.49
N ARG A 316 -0.22 18.04 24.99
CA ARG A 316 -1.54 18.35 25.58
C ARG A 316 -2.08 17.20 26.44
N GLN A 317 -1.48 16.01 26.35
CA GLN A 317 -1.94 14.77 26.98
C GLN A 317 -3.42 14.46 26.68
N THR A 318 -3.79 14.58 25.43
CA THR A 318 -5.15 14.34 24.93
C THR A 318 -5.16 13.92 23.46
N THR A 319 -6.28 13.41 23.01
CA THR A 319 -6.51 13.14 21.57
C THR A 319 -6.52 14.44 20.75
N ASP A 320 -6.00 14.38 19.52
CA ASP A 320 -5.94 15.47 18.53
C ASP A 320 -6.43 14.97 17.17
N GLU A 321 -7.71 14.68 17.07
CA GLU A 321 -8.32 14.20 15.84
C GLU A 321 -8.30 15.23 14.72
N GLU A 322 -8.23 16.54 15.01
CA GLU A 322 -8.13 17.58 13.98
C GLU A 322 -6.83 17.51 13.20
N PHE A 323 -5.72 17.22 13.89
CA PHE A 323 -4.45 17.02 13.20
C PHE A 323 -4.47 15.74 12.37
N GLN A 324 -5.01 14.65 12.91
CA GLN A 324 -5.19 13.39 12.20
C GLN A 324 -6.02 13.59 10.92
N LEU A 325 -7.16 14.29 11.00
CA LEU A 325 -7.99 14.67 9.83
C LEU A 325 -7.19 15.39 8.76
N ARG A 326 -6.46 16.45 9.13
CA ARG A 326 -5.69 17.26 8.19
C ARG A 326 -4.59 16.44 7.52
N TYR A 327 -3.93 15.56 8.29
CA TYR A 327 -2.91 14.67 7.77
C TYR A 327 -3.49 13.72 6.70
N HIS A 328 -4.56 13.01 7.05
CA HIS A 328 -5.20 12.05 6.14
C HIS A 328 -5.76 12.72 4.88
N LYS A 329 -6.41 13.87 5.04
CA LYS A 329 -6.95 14.65 3.91
C LYS A 329 -5.87 15.03 2.89
N ASN A 330 -4.73 15.50 3.36
CA ASN A 330 -3.64 15.94 2.48
C ASN A 330 -2.88 14.74 1.89
N ALA A 331 -2.66 13.68 2.67
CA ALA A 331 -2.03 12.46 2.19
C ALA A 331 -2.85 11.82 1.07
N TRP A 332 -4.17 11.67 1.27
CA TRP A 332 -5.04 11.09 0.24
C TRP A 332 -5.11 11.95 -1.02
N LYS A 333 -5.21 13.27 -0.88
CA LYS A 333 -5.17 14.19 -2.04
C LYS A 333 -3.89 14.05 -2.84
N ASP A 334 -2.73 13.86 -2.20
CA ASP A 334 -1.47 13.64 -2.90
C ASP A 334 -1.46 12.27 -3.62
N ILE A 335 -2.02 11.21 -3.01
CA ILE A 335 -2.22 9.90 -3.65
C ILE A 335 -3.07 10.05 -4.93
N GLU A 336 -4.22 10.72 -4.84
CA GLU A 336 -5.13 10.93 -5.97
C GLU A 336 -4.52 11.79 -7.08
N GLN A 337 -3.84 12.89 -6.71
CA GLN A 337 -3.21 13.79 -7.67
C GLN A 337 -2.12 13.11 -8.50
N ASN A 338 -1.51 12.04 -7.97
CA ASN A 338 -0.51 11.24 -8.65
C ASN A 338 -1.09 9.96 -9.29
N GLY A 339 -2.40 9.76 -9.23
CA GLY A 339 -3.12 8.70 -9.91
C GLY A 339 -3.26 8.92 -11.42
N TYR A 340 -3.82 7.95 -12.09
CA TYR A 340 -4.01 7.89 -13.54
C TYR A 340 -4.71 9.13 -14.14
N TRP A 341 -5.70 9.69 -13.43
CA TRP A 341 -6.44 10.90 -13.86
C TRP A 341 -5.88 12.19 -13.29
N GLY A 342 -4.85 12.10 -12.46
CA GLY A 342 -4.28 13.23 -11.76
C GLY A 342 -3.33 14.06 -12.63
N LYS A 343 -2.89 15.20 -12.08
CA LYS A 343 -1.92 16.10 -12.74
C LYS A 343 -0.47 15.85 -12.29
N GLY A 344 -0.26 14.83 -11.47
CA GLY A 344 1.04 14.48 -10.91
C GLY A 344 1.84 13.53 -11.79
N ALA A 345 2.52 12.56 -11.16
CA ALA A 345 3.39 11.61 -11.85
C ALA A 345 2.61 10.51 -12.60
N GLY A 346 1.34 10.28 -12.30
CA GLY A 346 0.49 9.29 -12.95
C GLY A 346 0.92 7.84 -12.67
N ASN A 347 1.51 7.57 -11.53
CA ASN A 347 1.94 6.23 -11.15
C ASN A 347 1.37 5.73 -9.82
N SER A 348 0.52 6.52 -9.15
CA SER A 348 -0.21 6.06 -7.97
C SER A 348 -1.34 5.12 -8.37
N ILE A 349 -1.44 3.98 -7.70
CA ILE A 349 -2.56 3.04 -7.81
C ILE A 349 -3.40 2.99 -6.53
N GLY A 350 -3.18 3.91 -5.59
CA GLY A 350 -3.93 4.03 -4.35
C GLY A 350 -3.07 4.04 -3.10
N GLY A 351 -3.71 3.82 -1.96
CA GLY A 351 -3.06 3.81 -0.66
C GLY A 351 -3.78 2.93 0.36
N VAL A 352 -3.04 2.56 1.41
CA VAL A 352 -3.50 1.72 2.52
C VAL A 352 -3.30 2.52 3.82
N ILE A 353 -4.39 2.81 4.50
CA ILE A 353 -4.36 3.46 5.80
C ILE A 353 -3.77 2.50 6.83
N TYR A 354 -2.85 2.94 7.62
CA TYR A 354 -2.41 2.30 8.84
C TYR A 354 -3.01 3.04 10.02
N CYS A 355 -3.96 2.46 10.78
CA CYS A 355 -4.58 1.13 10.69
C CYS A 355 -6.08 1.21 11.06
N TRP A 356 -6.80 0.07 11.14
CA TRP A 356 -8.22 0.05 11.56
C TRP A 356 -8.38 0.41 13.02
N LEU A 357 -7.74 -0.37 13.91
CA LEU A 357 -7.79 -0.15 15.37
C LEU A 357 -6.45 0.29 15.92
N ASP A 358 -6.47 1.02 17.00
CA ASP A 358 -5.31 1.30 17.82
C ASP A 358 -4.61 0.01 18.29
N LYS A 359 -3.29 -0.01 18.19
CA LYS A 359 -2.49 -1.21 18.45
C LYS A 359 -1.78 -1.14 19.80
N TRP A 360 -2.52 -1.30 20.87
CA TRP A 360 -2.05 -1.19 22.26
C TRP A 360 -0.87 -2.12 22.64
N TRP A 361 -0.53 -3.05 21.75
CA TRP A 361 0.52 -4.03 21.99
C TRP A 361 1.89 -3.65 21.41
N LEU A 362 2.00 -2.55 20.69
CA LEU A 362 3.23 -2.18 19.97
C LEU A 362 4.33 -1.75 20.92
N ILE A 363 3.99 -0.99 21.97
CA ILE A 363 4.95 -0.40 22.90
C ILE A 363 4.56 -0.71 24.35
N GLY A 364 5.50 -1.16 25.16
CA GLY A 364 5.27 -1.35 26.59
C GLY A 364 4.28 -2.45 26.94
N SER A 365 3.28 -2.11 27.75
CA SER A 365 2.22 -3.01 28.20
C SER A 365 1.04 -2.99 27.27
N SER A 366 0.63 -4.13 26.74
CA SER A 366 -0.56 -4.23 25.88
C SER A 366 -1.90 -3.86 26.57
N ARG A 367 -1.88 -3.58 27.88
CA ARG A 367 -3.03 -3.13 28.69
C ARG A 367 -3.07 -1.64 28.91
N GLU A 368 -2.03 -0.94 28.53
CA GLU A 368 -1.86 0.50 28.72
C GLU A 368 -1.65 1.14 27.36
N HIS A 369 -2.50 2.07 26.98
CA HIS A 369 -2.34 2.82 25.76
C HIS A 369 -1.21 3.83 25.93
N ASP A 370 -0.16 3.76 25.12
CA ASP A 370 1.03 4.56 25.29
C ASP A 370 0.75 6.07 25.14
N THR A 371 1.16 6.84 26.15
CA THR A 371 1.03 8.30 26.19
C THR A 371 2.36 9.01 26.42
N THR A 372 3.46 8.27 26.54
CA THR A 372 4.75 8.80 27.02
C THR A 372 5.96 8.43 26.18
N LEU A 373 5.86 7.36 25.39
CA LEU A 373 6.98 6.78 24.65
C LEU A 373 7.00 7.16 23.18
N GLY A 374 6.41 8.30 22.81
CA GLY A 374 6.50 8.86 21.47
C GLY A 374 7.95 8.92 21.01
N ALA A 375 8.34 8.01 20.12
CA ALA A 375 9.74 7.68 19.88
C ALA A 375 10.41 8.53 18.81
N TRP A 376 9.69 9.38 18.07
CA TRP A 376 10.31 9.98 16.89
C TRP A 376 9.85 11.41 16.62
N LYS A 377 10.85 12.31 16.47
CA LYS A 377 10.59 13.67 16.00
C LYS A 377 10.24 13.61 14.51
N GLY A 378 8.98 13.68 14.20
CA GLY A 378 8.47 13.75 12.86
C GLY A 378 7.77 15.07 12.59
N PRO A 379 7.26 15.30 11.38
CA PRO A 379 6.43 16.46 11.03
C PRO A 379 5.02 16.30 11.63
N LYS A 380 4.94 15.99 12.91
CA LYS A 380 3.73 15.82 13.71
C LYS A 380 3.36 17.10 14.41
N ASN A 381 2.13 17.21 14.87
CA ASN A 381 1.63 18.42 15.49
C ASN A 381 2.42 18.81 16.74
N ASP A 382 2.86 17.80 17.49
CA ASP A 382 3.61 17.96 18.75
C ASP A 382 5.08 17.48 18.69
N ASN A 383 5.54 17.02 17.49
CA ASN A 383 6.85 16.40 17.25
C ASN A 383 7.05 15.01 17.89
N PHE A 384 6.00 14.37 18.36
CA PHE A 384 6.01 13.00 18.83
C PHE A 384 5.22 12.10 17.89
N PHE A 385 5.46 10.79 17.99
CA PHE A 385 4.86 9.77 17.15
C PHE A 385 4.49 8.58 18.03
N HIS A 386 3.19 8.39 18.21
CA HIS A 386 2.64 7.32 19.05
C HIS A 386 2.04 6.23 18.16
N ASP A 387 2.82 5.20 17.89
CA ASP A 387 2.44 4.09 16.98
C ASP A 387 1.13 3.41 17.38
N GLU A 388 0.77 3.44 18.65
CA GLU A 388 -0.44 2.81 19.16
C GLU A 388 -1.74 3.57 18.84
N TRP A 389 -1.66 4.86 18.45
CA TRP A 389 -2.80 5.75 18.26
C TRP A 389 -3.17 6.01 16.81
N PHE A 390 -2.81 5.12 15.90
CA PHE A 390 -3.04 5.31 14.46
C PHE A 390 -4.41 4.86 13.96
N GLY A 391 -5.23 4.25 14.80
CA GLY A 391 -6.51 3.68 14.41
C GLY A 391 -7.47 4.68 13.77
N VAL A 392 -8.22 4.21 12.79
CA VAL A 392 -9.43 4.87 12.29
C VAL A 392 -10.54 4.79 13.36
N ALA A 393 -10.51 3.72 14.13
CA ALA A 393 -11.34 3.54 15.30
C ALA A 393 -10.47 3.14 16.50
N ASP A 394 -10.96 3.44 17.71
CA ASP A 394 -10.37 2.96 18.94
C ASP A 394 -11.32 2.03 19.72
N GLN A 395 -10.83 1.44 20.80
CA GLN A 395 -11.56 0.54 21.67
C GLN A 395 -11.88 1.18 23.03
N GLY A 396 -11.82 2.51 23.12
CA GLY A 396 -12.02 3.28 24.34
C GLY A 396 -11.00 2.89 25.41
N LYS A 397 -11.46 2.54 26.60
CA LYS A 397 -10.61 2.06 27.70
C LYS A 397 -10.23 0.58 27.58
N GLY A 398 -10.62 -0.07 26.49
CA GLY A 398 -10.36 -1.48 26.25
C GLY A 398 -11.25 -2.46 27.05
N MET A 399 -12.17 -1.98 27.87
CA MET A 399 -13.01 -2.82 28.75
C MET A 399 -13.94 -3.76 27.97
N HIS A 400 -14.38 -3.33 26.79
CA HIS A 400 -15.28 -4.07 25.91
C HIS A 400 -14.58 -4.54 24.62
N SER A 401 -13.25 -4.61 24.65
CA SER A 401 -12.50 -5.21 23.56
C SER A 401 -12.77 -6.73 23.48
N PRO A 402 -12.95 -7.29 22.28
CA PRO A 402 -12.72 -6.72 20.94
C PRO A 402 -13.97 -6.10 20.27
N PHE A 403 -15.09 -5.98 20.94
CA PHE A 403 -16.39 -5.64 20.33
C PHE A 403 -16.61 -4.15 20.15
N LYS A 404 -16.18 -3.32 21.10
CA LYS A 404 -16.45 -1.87 21.09
C LYS A 404 -15.64 -1.16 20.01
N ARG A 405 -16.30 -0.24 19.27
CA ARG A 405 -15.67 0.71 18.33
C ARG A 405 -16.07 2.13 18.68
N TYR A 406 -15.08 2.97 18.78
CA TYR A 406 -15.23 4.39 18.81
C TYR A 406 -14.68 4.96 17.50
N LEU A 407 -15.57 5.34 16.57
CA LEU A 407 -15.17 5.84 15.26
C LEU A 407 -14.61 7.27 15.40
N ARG A 408 -13.38 7.47 14.95
CA ARG A 408 -12.76 8.79 14.89
C ARG A 408 -13.25 9.60 13.70
N ASN A 409 -13.04 10.91 13.76
CA ASN A 409 -13.45 11.83 12.70
C ASN A 409 -12.89 11.48 11.31
N ILE A 410 -11.72 10.81 11.24
CA ILE A 410 -11.16 10.33 9.97
C ILE A 410 -12.02 9.24 9.30
N TYR A 411 -12.79 8.44 10.05
CA TYR A 411 -13.73 7.50 9.47
C TYR A 411 -14.75 8.22 8.58
N PHE A 412 -15.37 9.26 9.12
CA PHE A 412 -16.38 10.08 8.42
C PHE A 412 -15.77 10.89 7.29
N LEU A 413 -14.52 11.39 7.45
CA LEU A 413 -13.79 12.05 6.36
C LEU A 413 -13.65 11.16 5.14
N TYR A 414 -13.29 9.89 5.32
CA TYR A 414 -13.20 8.96 4.20
C TYR A 414 -14.54 8.58 3.64
N GLN A 415 -15.52 8.32 4.49
CA GLN A 415 -16.87 7.94 4.09
C GLN A 415 -17.57 9.02 3.27
N GLU A 416 -17.48 10.28 3.69
CA GLU A 416 -18.30 11.38 3.17
C GLU A 416 -17.56 12.24 2.12
N GLU A 417 -16.22 12.25 2.11
CA GLU A 417 -15.46 13.15 1.26
C GLU A 417 -14.43 12.40 0.39
N LEU A 418 -13.55 11.57 0.99
CA LEU A 418 -12.36 11.10 0.27
C LEU A 418 -12.60 9.84 -0.55
N TRP A 419 -13.48 8.95 -0.10
CA TRP A 419 -13.76 7.68 -0.79
C TRP A 419 -15.16 7.58 -1.40
N ASP A 420 -15.95 8.65 -1.32
CA ASP A 420 -17.29 8.75 -1.93
C ASP A 420 -17.18 9.02 -3.44
N TRP A 421 -16.54 8.12 -4.18
CA TRP A 421 -16.44 8.14 -5.64
C TRP A 421 -16.05 6.77 -6.19
N ASP A 422 -16.44 6.50 -7.44
CA ASP A 422 -16.15 5.23 -8.11
C ASP A 422 -15.03 5.40 -9.14
N PRO A 423 -13.89 4.71 -8.98
CA PRO A 423 -12.79 4.73 -9.95
C PRO A 423 -13.16 4.17 -11.33
N ALA A 424 -14.22 3.37 -11.43
CA ALA A 424 -14.70 2.84 -12.71
C ALA A 424 -15.33 3.91 -13.63
N VAL A 425 -15.59 5.11 -13.10
CA VAL A 425 -16.12 6.24 -13.87
C VAL A 425 -15.03 6.97 -14.65
N TYR A 426 -13.78 6.75 -14.32
CA TYR A 426 -12.60 7.34 -14.94
C TYR A 426 -11.82 6.27 -15.74
#